data_cfa3cfc80836a6f453d5eaa339051de8
#
_entry.id   cfa3cfc80836a6f453d5eaa339051de8
#
_cell.length_a   1.000
_cell.length_b   1.000
_cell.length_c   1.000
_cell.angle_alpha   90.00
_cell.angle_beta   90.00
_cell.angle_gamma   90.00
#
_symmetry.space_group_name_H-M   'P 1'
#
loop_
_entity.id
_entity.type
_entity.pdbx_description
1 polymer ?
#
loop_
_entity_poly.entity_id
_entity_poly.type
_entity_poly.pdbx_seq_one_letter_code
_entity_poly.pdbx_strand_id
1 'polypeptide(L)'
;MEFHHMQVLDDPAEDNLHMVFELMPKGPVMEVPTDDAFSEEQARLYFRDIILGIEYLHYQKIVHRDIKPSNLLLGDDGHVKIADFGVSNQFEGNDALLSSTAGTPAFMAPETLSDQRKSFSGKALDVWAMGVTLYCFVFGKCPFIDEYILALHNKIRTRLVDFPEVPKISEELRTLILRMLDKNPDSRITIPEIKLDQWVTQGGSDPLPLEEEHCSVVEVTEEDIQNSVKFVPSLSAVILVKAMLRKRSFSNPFECPSRREERSMSAPGSLLIKGSTGDGPREGELEDLHEDEPSP
;
A
#
# COMPACT_ATOMS: atom_id res chain seq x y z
N MET A 1 -18.68 1.87 5.12
CA MET A 1 -17.33 1.25 5.24
C MET A 1 -17.00 1.24 6.72
N GLU A 2 -17.06 0.08 7.37
CA GLU A 2 -16.74 -0.03 8.79
C GLU A 2 -15.22 -0.10 8.93
N PHE A 3 -14.62 0.87 9.63
CA PHE A 3 -13.24 0.79 10.06
C PHE A 3 -13.14 -0.30 11.13
N HIS A 4 -12.65 -1.45 10.74
CA HIS A 4 -12.38 -2.52 11.69
C HIS A 4 -11.22 -2.09 12.58
N HIS A 5 -11.43 -2.15 13.86
CA HIS A 5 -10.62 -1.64 14.97
C HIS A 5 -9.11 -1.74 14.73
N MET A 6 -8.49 -0.63 14.39
CA MET A 6 -7.06 -0.45 14.59
C MET A 6 -6.83 -0.28 16.09
N GLN A 7 -5.99 -1.11 16.67
CA GLN A 7 -5.57 -0.98 18.06
C GLN A 7 -4.09 -0.60 18.10
N VAL A 8 -3.78 0.49 18.78
CA VAL A 8 -2.40 0.90 19.01
C VAL A 8 -1.99 0.42 20.40
N LEU A 9 -0.87 -0.30 20.47
CA LEU A 9 -0.31 -0.81 21.71
C LEU A 9 1.09 -0.24 21.87
N ASP A 10 1.32 0.38 23.02
CA ASP A 10 2.63 0.91 23.43
C ASP A 10 3.16 0.06 24.59
N ASP A 11 4.37 -0.48 24.44
CA ASP A 11 5.07 -1.19 25.51
C ASP A 11 6.18 -0.28 26.03
N PRO A 12 6.07 0.23 27.28
CA PRO A 12 7.09 1.12 27.85
C PRO A 12 8.47 0.49 27.99
N ALA A 13 8.58 -0.82 27.82
CA ALA A 13 9.86 -1.55 27.87
C ALA A 13 10.54 -1.67 26.50
N GLU A 14 9.86 -1.29 25.43
CA GLU A 14 10.36 -1.37 24.05
C GLU A 14 10.20 0.01 23.36
N ASP A 15 11.15 0.38 22.52
CA ASP A 15 11.09 1.61 21.71
C ASP A 15 10.19 1.44 20.44
N ASN A 16 9.20 0.54 20.49
CA ASN A 16 8.34 0.20 19.36
C ASN A 16 6.87 0.45 19.66
N LEU A 17 6.18 1.10 18.73
CA LEU A 17 4.74 1.21 18.72
C LEU A 17 4.13 0.07 17.88
N HIS A 18 3.20 -0.69 18.45
CA HIS A 18 2.53 -1.78 17.75
C HIS A 18 1.14 -1.34 17.29
N MET A 19 0.90 -1.46 15.99
CA MET A 19 -0.42 -1.23 15.39
C MET A 19 -1.03 -2.56 14.97
N VAL A 20 -2.24 -2.84 15.48
CA VAL A 20 -2.98 -4.06 15.18
C VAL A 20 -4.07 -3.71 14.18
N PHE A 21 -4.01 -4.33 13.01
CA PHE A 21 -4.99 -4.18 11.94
C PHE A 21 -5.84 -5.44 11.79
N GLU A 22 -6.93 -5.33 11.04
CA GLU A 22 -7.66 -6.50 10.55
C GLU A 22 -6.73 -7.41 9.75
N LEU A 23 -6.84 -8.72 10.00
CA LEU A 23 -6.07 -9.68 9.23
C LEU A 23 -6.69 -9.84 7.83
N MET A 24 -5.89 -9.61 6.81
CA MET A 24 -6.25 -9.76 5.39
C MET A 24 -5.56 -11.01 4.82
N PRO A 25 -6.14 -12.23 4.99
CA PRO A 25 -5.43 -13.48 4.70
C PRO A 25 -5.17 -13.71 3.22
N LYS A 26 -5.93 -13.06 2.34
CA LYS A 26 -5.73 -13.12 0.89
C LYS A 26 -4.58 -12.23 0.39
N GLY A 27 -4.13 -11.29 1.24
CA GLY A 27 -3.03 -10.38 0.91
C GLY A 27 -3.37 -9.36 -0.18
N PRO A 28 -2.38 -8.87 -0.92
CA PRO A 28 -2.56 -7.93 -2.02
C PRO A 28 -3.48 -8.46 -3.11
N VAL A 29 -4.27 -7.56 -3.70
CA VAL A 29 -5.19 -7.90 -4.79
C VAL A 29 -4.45 -8.40 -6.04
N MET A 30 -3.24 -7.90 -6.27
CA MET A 30 -2.39 -8.30 -7.39
C MET A 30 -0.91 -7.99 -7.08
N GLU A 31 -0.01 -8.89 -7.46
CA GLU A 31 1.42 -8.63 -7.57
C GLU A 31 1.75 -8.24 -9.01
N VAL A 32 2.59 -7.21 -9.19
CA VAL A 32 2.97 -6.70 -10.52
C VAL A 32 4.50 -6.77 -10.67
N PRO A 33 5.02 -7.35 -11.77
CA PRO A 33 4.32 -7.86 -12.94
C PRO A 33 3.71 -9.26 -12.75
N THR A 34 2.65 -9.57 -13.51
CA THR A 34 1.99 -10.88 -13.52
C THR A 34 1.43 -11.20 -14.91
N ASP A 35 1.36 -12.48 -15.22
CA ASP A 35 0.65 -12.98 -16.40
C ASP A 35 -0.85 -13.22 -16.13
N ASP A 36 -1.26 -13.20 -14.84
CA ASP A 36 -2.63 -13.42 -14.38
C ASP A 36 -3.37 -12.07 -14.22
N ALA A 37 -3.49 -11.33 -15.30
CA ALA A 37 -4.25 -10.08 -15.33
C ALA A 37 -5.76 -10.32 -15.16
N PHE A 38 -6.48 -9.35 -14.60
CA PHE A 38 -7.92 -9.47 -14.40
C PHE A 38 -8.70 -9.25 -15.71
N SER A 39 -9.87 -9.89 -15.81
CA SER A 39 -10.89 -9.48 -16.77
C SER A 39 -11.38 -8.05 -16.48
N GLU A 40 -11.94 -7.38 -17.48
CA GLU A 40 -12.52 -6.04 -17.25
C GLU A 40 -13.60 -6.03 -16.19
N GLU A 41 -14.40 -7.10 -16.10
CA GLU A 41 -15.44 -7.24 -15.09
C GLU A 41 -14.86 -7.28 -13.69
N GLN A 42 -13.83 -8.12 -13.47
CA GLN A 42 -13.15 -8.21 -12.16
C GLN A 42 -12.42 -6.92 -11.83
N ALA A 43 -11.73 -6.32 -12.79
CA ALA A 43 -11.06 -5.04 -12.63
C ALA A 43 -12.04 -3.93 -12.24
N ARG A 44 -13.23 -3.89 -12.85
CA ARG A 44 -14.29 -2.93 -12.53
C ARG A 44 -14.76 -3.08 -11.08
N LEU A 45 -15.05 -4.30 -10.62
CA LEU A 45 -15.50 -4.55 -9.25
C LEU A 45 -14.49 -4.04 -8.22
N TYR A 46 -13.23 -4.39 -8.38
CA TYR A 46 -12.18 -3.91 -7.47
C TYR A 46 -11.93 -2.41 -7.58
N PHE A 47 -12.00 -1.88 -8.80
CA PHE A 47 -11.76 -0.44 -9.01
C PHE A 47 -12.88 0.42 -8.43
N ARG A 48 -14.12 -0.05 -8.40
CA ARG A 48 -15.24 0.62 -7.73
C ARG A 48 -15.01 0.77 -6.22
N ASP A 49 -14.45 -0.27 -5.57
CA ASP A 49 -14.07 -0.18 -4.16
C ASP A 49 -12.98 0.88 -3.94
N ILE A 50 -11.98 0.93 -4.83
CA ILE A 50 -10.90 1.93 -4.77
C ILE A 50 -11.45 3.34 -4.92
N ILE A 51 -12.36 3.59 -5.88
CA ILE A 51 -12.99 4.89 -6.08
C ILE A 51 -13.68 5.36 -4.79
N LEU A 52 -14.50 4.51 -4.18
CA LEU A 52 -15.20 4.85 -2.95
C LEU A 52 -14.24 5.07 -1.78
N GLY A 53 -13.19 4.26 -1.68
CA GLY A 53 -12.17 4.41 -0.65
C GLY A 53 -11.39 5.73 -0.78
N ILE A 54 -10.96 6.10 -1.99
CA ILE A 54 -10.25 7.36 -2.24
C ILE A 54 -11.18 8.57 -2.07
N GLU A 55 -12.44 8.50 -2.53
CA GLU A 55 -13.42 9.54 -2.26
C GLU A 55 -13.59 9.78 -0.76
N TYR A 56 -13.71 8.71 0.02
CA TYR A 56 -13.80 8.81 1.48
C TYR A 56 -12.54 9.43 2.09
N LEU A 57 -11.33 9.04 1.66
CA LEU A 57 -10.09 9.65 2.15
C LEU A 57 -10.02 11.14 1.83
N HIS A 58 -10.36 11.53 0.59
CA HIS A 58 -10.38 12.94 0.18
C HIS A 58 -11.45 13.74 0.94
N TYR A 59 -12.58 13.13 1.27
CA TYR A 59 -13.61 13.72 2.12
C TYR A 59 -13.08 13.99 3.55
N GLN A 60 -12.33 13.03 4.11
CA GLN A 60 -11.63 13.15 5.41
C GLN A 60 -10.37 14.03 5.34
N LYS A 61 -10.14 14.71 4.21
CA LYS A 61 -8.96 15.57 4.01
C LYS A 61 -7.63 14.83 4.06
N ILE A 62 -7.61 13.62 3.54
CA ILE A 62 -6.41 12.76 3.45
C ILE A 62 -6.15 12.44 1.98
N VAL A 63 -4.90 12.63 1.53
CA VAL A 63 -4.38 12.10 0.26
C VAL A 63 -3.46 10.93 0.56
N HIS A 64 -3.61 9.84 -0.18
CA HIS A 64 -2.90 8.58 0.10
C HIS A 64 -1.47 8.58 -0.40
N ARG A 65 -1.23 9.02 -1.64
CA ARG A 65 0.07 9.22 -2.29
C ARG A 65 0.84 7.95 -2.69
N ASP A 66 0.37 6.76 -2.36
CA ASP A 66 1.01 5.49 -2.76
C ASP A 66 -0.02 4.41 -3.13
N ILE A 67 -1.03 4.79 -3.93
CA ILE A 67 -2.00 3.84 -4.48
C ILE A 67 -1.30 2.95 -5.50
N LYS A 68 -1.34 1.63 -5.25
CA LYS A 68 -0.76 0.60 -6.12
C LYS A 68 -1.34 -0.77 -5.75
N PRO A 69 -1.29 -1.77 -6.64
CA PRO A 69 -1.89 -3.08 -6.37
C PRO A 69 -1.42 -3.75 -5.07
N SER A 70 -0.15 -3.59 -4.68
CA SER A 70 0.39 -4.19 -3.45
C SER A 70 -0.12 -3.54 -2.15
N ASN A 71 -0.68 -2.31 -2.23
CA ASN A 71 -1.30 -1.61 -1.11
C ASN A 71 -2.83 -1.75 -1.08
N LEU A 72 -3.37 -2.59 -1.94
CA LEU A 72 -4.79 -2.90 -2.06
C LEU A 72 -5.00 -4.34 -1.61
N LEU A 73 -5.59 -4.53 -0.44
CA LEU A 73 -5.74 -5.83 0.17
C LEU A 73 -7.15 -6.38 -0.07
N LEU A 74 -7.22 -7.68 -0.39
CA LEU A 74 -8.49 -8.34 -0.66
C LEU A 74 -9.07 -8.95 0.63
N GLY A 75 -10.25 -8.48 1.02
CA GLY A 75 -11.01 -8.99 2.16
C GLY A 75 -11.64 -10.35 1.89
N ASP A 76 -12.02 -11.05 2.95
CA ASP A 76 -12.76 -12.31 2.86
C ASP A 76 -14.16 -12.11 2.26
N ASP A 77 -14.70 -10.90 2.41
CA ASP A 77 -15.96 -10.44 1.81
C ASP A 77 -15.88 -10.20 0.28
N GLY A 78 -14.66 -10.29 -0.28
CA GLY A 78 -14.40 -10.05 -1.70
C GLY A 78 -14.21 -8.57 -2.06
N HIS A 79 -14.23 -7.65 -1.09
CA HIS A 79 -13.97 -6.23 -1.31
C HIS A 79 -12.51 -5.87 -1.11
N VAL A 80 -12.08 -4.83 -1.83
CA VAL A 80 -10.72 -4.28 -1.74
C VAL A 80 -10.65 -3.22 -0.65
N LYS A 81 -9.64 -3.30 0.20
CA LYS A 81 -9.33 -2.31 1.24
C LYS A 81 -8.00 -1.65 0.96
N ILE A 82 -7.95 -0.32 1.11
CA ILE A 82 -6.74 0.48 0.93
C ILE A 82 -5.89 0.37 2.20
N ALA A 83 -4.61 0.08 2.05
CA ALA A 83 -3.65 -0.09 3.13
C ALA A 83 -2.41 0.78 2.92
N ASP A 84 -1.54 0.83 3.94
CA ASP A 84 -0.27 1.55 3.96
C ASP A 84 -0.39 3.07 3.81
N PHE A 85 -0.66 3.72 4.93
CA PHE A 85 -0.75 5.18 5.04
C PHE A 85 0.60 5.86 5.40
N GLY A 86 1.72 5.14 5.26
CA GLY A 86 3.04 5.60 5.68
C GLY A 86 3.54 6.88 5.00
N VAL A 87 2.97 7.22 3.84
CA VAL A 87 3.28 8.44 3.10
C VAL A 87 2.06 9.33 2.86
N SER A 88 0.91 9.02 3.49
CA SER A 88 -0.30 9.84 3.38
C SER A 88 -0.09 11.23 3.96
N ASN A 89 -0.90 12.18 3.55
CA ASN A 89 -0.86 13.56 4.04
C ASN A 89 -2.26 14.10 4.29
N GLN A 90 -2.42 14.72 5.45
CA GLN A 90 -3.65 15.45 5.76
C GLN A 90 -3.57 16.86 5.18
N PHE A 91 -4.69 17.42 4.76
CA PHE A 91 -4.77 18.76 4.21
C PHE A 91 -5.94 19.55 4.74
N GLU A 92 -5.85 20.87 4.60
CA GLU A 92 -6.93 21.80 4.91
C GLU A 92 -7.51 22.39 3.60
N GLY A 93 -8.78 22.79 3.63
CA GLY A 93 -9.41 23.37 2.45
C GLY A 93 -9.89 22.31 1.43
N ASN A 94 -9.74 22.59 0.14
CA ASN A 94 -10.33 21.78 -0.93
C ASN A 94 -9.38 20.75 -1.52
N ASP A 95 -8.06 20.95 -1.41
CA ASP A 95 -7.04 20.04 -1.93
C ASP A 95 -5.72 20.18 -1.17
N ALA A 96 -4.91 19.12 -1.20
CA ALA A 96 -3.55 19.11 -0.68
C ALA A 96 -2.60 19.77 -1.67
N LEU A 97 -2.00 20.89 -1.30
CA LEU A 97 -0.91 21.50 -2.05
C LEU A 97 0.42 20.92 -1.56
N LEU A 98 0.94 19.91 -2.24
CA LEU A 98 2.14 19.19 -1.87
C LEU A 98 3.39 19.75 -2.55
N SER A 99 4.50 19.82 -1.83
CA SER A 99 5.81 20.26 -2.35
C SER A 99 6.87 19.17 -2.29
N SER A 100 6.58 18.05 -1.62
CA SER A 100 7.48 16.91 -1.50
C SER A 100 6.99 15.73 -2.33
N THR A 101 7.92 15.04 -2.97
CA THR A 101 7.66 13.80 -3.70
C THR A 101 7.68 12.61 -2.74
N ALA A 102 6.69 11.74 -2.86
CA ALA A 102 6.65 10.46 -2.16
C ALA A 102 5.90 9.44 -3.02
N GLY A 103 6.01 8.18 -2.68
CA GLY A 103 5.36 7.07 -3.37
C GLY A 103 6.31 6.21 -4.19
N THR A 104 5.74 5.25 -4.90
CA THR A 104 6.46 4.26 -5.72
C THR A 104 6.74 4.82 -7.11
N PRO A 105 7.99 4.81 -7.60
CA PRO A 105 8.39 5.52 -8.84
C PRO A 105 7.52 5.26 -10.06
N ALA A 106 7.12 4.00 -10.33
CA ALA A 106 6.30 3.67 -11.50
C ALA A 106 4.85 4.21 -11.41
N PHE A 107 4.40 4.62 -10.23
CA PHE A 107 3.08 5.17 -9.94
C PHE A 107 3.08 6.69 -9.73
N MET A 108 4.24 7.33 -9.80
CA MET A 108 4.36 8.77 -9.62
C MET A 108 3.82 9.54 -10.82
N ALA A 109 3.11 10.63 -10.55
CA ALA A 109 2.57 11.51 -11.57
C ALA A 109 3.65 12.43 -12.19
N PRO A 110 3.53 12.79 -13.48
CA PRO A 110 4.56 13.53 -14.21
C PRO A 110 4.88 14.90 -13.61
N GLU A 111 3.91 15.59 -13.01
CA GLU A 111 4.10 16.88 -12.35
C GLU A 111 5.05 16.83 -11.16
N THR A 112 5.16 15.67 -10.48
CA THR A 112 6.08 15.48 -9.36
C THR A 112 7.51 15.21 -9.78
N LEU A 113 7.74 14.90 -11.05
CA LEU A 113 9.02 14.52 -11.62
C LEU A 113 9.74 15.68 -12.31
N SER A 114 9.24 16.89 -12.19
CA SER A 114 9.86 18.09 -12.77
C SER A 114 10.78 18.77 -11.75
N ASP A 115 11.90 19.33 -12.23
CA ASP A 115 12.86 20.06 -11.39
C ASP A 115 12.30 21.43 -10.90
N GLN A 116 11.15 21.83 -11.37
CA GLN A 116 10.47 23.04 -10.92
C GLN A 116 9.69 22.71 -9.65
N ARG A 117 10.11 23.29 -8.52
CA ARG A 117 9.39 23.26 -7.24
C ARG A 117 8.05 23.99 -7.37
N LYS A 118 7.06 23.30 -7.89
CA LYS A 118 5.66 23.72 -7.86
C LYS A 118 4.92 22.89 -6.83
N SER A 119 3.92 23.45 -6.22
CA SER A 119 2.96 22.67 -5.44
C SER A 119 2.11 21.84 -6.39
N PHE A 120 1.81 20.60 -5.99
CA PHE A 120 1.00 19.65 -6.76
C PHE A 120 -0.33 19.42 -6.07
N SER A 121 -1.39 19.18 -6.83
CA SER A 121 -2.67 18.72 -6.32
C SER A 121 -2.54 17.28 -5.80
N GLY A 122 -2.71 17.07 -4.51
CA GLY A 122 -2.65 15.73 -3.92
C GLY A 122 -3.76 14.83 -4.42
N LYS A 123 -4.97 15.37 -4.65
CA LYS A 123 -6.09 14.62 -5.23
C LYS A 123 -5.78 14.15 -6.66
N ALA A 124 -5.16 15.01 -7.47
CA ALA A 124 -4.78 14.65 -8.83
C ALA A 124 -3.66 13.60 -8.86
N LEU A 125 -2.75 13.59 -7.86
CA LEU A 125 -1.74 12.52 -7.71
C LEU A 125 -2.38 11.15 -7.45
N ASP A 126 -3.35 11.08 -6.55
CA ASP A 126 -4.07 9.83 -6.26
C ASP A 126 -4.80 9.33 -7.51
N VAL A 127 -5.45 10.22 -8.27
CA VAL A 127 -6.12 9.84 -9.53
C VAL A 127 -5.14 9.28 -10.57
N TRP A 128 -3.95 9.87 -10.71
CA TRP A 128 -2.92 9.30 -11.59
C TRP A 128 -2.52 7.88 -11.15
N ALA A 129 -2.22 7.70 -9.87
CA ALA A 129 -1.85 6.39 -9.31
C ALA A 129 -2.96 5.34 -9.46
N MET A 130 -4.24 5.75 -9.30
CA MET A 130 -5.40 4.91 -9.61
C MET A 130 -5.42 4.50 -11.08
N GLY A 131 -5.09 5.41 -12.02
CA GLY A 131 -5.01 5.11 -13.45
C GLY A 131 -3.92 4.10 -13.78
N VAL A 132 -2.73 4.25 -13.19
CA VAL A 132 -1.66 3.24 -13.30
C VAL A 132 -2.10 1.90 -12.73
N THR A 133 -2.76 1.90 -11.58
CA THR A 133 -3.29 0.68 -10.92
C THR A 133 -4.32 -0.02 -11.80
N LEU A 134 -5.27 0.71 -12.38
CA LEU A 134 -6.28 0.15 -13.28
C LEU A 134 -5.65 -0.45 -14.54
N TYR A 135 -4.63 0.20 -15.10
CA TYR A 135 -3.84 -0.38 -16.19
C TYR A 135 -3.16 -1.69 -15.75
N CYS A 136 -2.55 -1.72 -14.56
CA CYS A 136 -1.96 -2.95 -14.03
C CYS A 136 -2.97 -4.08 -13.88
N PHE A 137 -4.20 -3.80 -13.45
CA PHE A 137 -5.25 -4.79 -13.29
C PHE A 137 -5.55 -5.55 -14.58
N VAL A 138 -5.60 -4.85 -15.71
CA VAL A 138 -6.00 -5.46 -16.98
C VAL A 138 -4.82 -5.92 -17.85
N PHE A 139 -3.60 -5.44 -17.60
CA PHE A 139 -2.43 -5.82 -18.40
C PHE A 139 -1.34 -6.54 -17.59
N GLY A 140 -1.48 -6.67 -16.27
CA GLY A 140 -0.51 -7.33 -15.39
C GLY A 140 0.85 -6.62 -15.29
N LYS A 141 0.96 -5.40 -15.82
CA LYS A 141 2.21 -4.61 -15.84
C LYS A 141 1.92 -3.12 -15.81
N CYS A 142 2.92 -2.32 -15.38
CA CYS A 142 2.79 -0.86 -15.40
C CYS A 142 2.84 -0.30 -16.84
N PRO A 143 2.17 0.85 -17.13
CA PRO A 143 2.19 1.48 -18.44
C PRO A 143 3.57 2.09 -18.80
N PHE A 144 4.37 2.41 -17.80
CA PHE A 144 5.72 2.95 -17.96
C PHE A 144 6.69 2.09 -17.15
N ILE A 145 7.69 1.52 -17.83
CA ILE A 145 8.71 0.64 -17.23
C ILE A 145 10.06 1.01 -17.80
N ASP A 146 11.07 1.09 -16.93
CA ASP A 146 12.48 1.19 -17.32
C ASP A 146 13.35 0.67 -16.17
N GLU A 147 14.53 0.12 -16.50
CA GLU A 147 15.52 -0.33 -15.51
C GLU A 147 16.20 0.87 -14.82
N TYR A 148 16.32 1.99 -15.52
CA TYR A 148 16.93 3.21 -15.01
C TYR A 148 15.87 4.21 -14.57
N ILE A 149 15.95 4.64 -13.33
CA ILE A 149 14.97 5.54 -12.71
C ILE A 149 14.78 6.86 -13.50
N LEU A 150 15.85 7.44 -14.00
CA LEU A 150 15.78 8.68 -14.78
C LEU A 150 15.12 8.48 -16.15
N ALA A 151 15.33 7.31 -16.77
CA ALA A 151 14.67 6.94 -18.01
C ALA A 151 13.18 6.67 -17.77
N LEU A 152 12.81 6.00 -16.67
CA LEU A 152 11.43 5.83 -16.24
C LEU A 152 10.74 7.20 -16.04
N HIS A 153 11.35 8.11 -15.28
CA HIS A 153 10.81 9.45 -15.08
C HIS A 153 10.61 10.21 -16.40
N ASN A 154 11.56 10.08 -17.33
CA ASN A 154 11.42 10.68 -18.66
C ASN A 154 10.26 10.04 -19.44
N LYS A 155 10.09 8.73 -19.42
CA LYS A 155 8.95 8.05 -20.05
C LYS A 155 7.61 8.51 -19.45
N ILE A 156 7.51 8.59 -18.11
CA ILE A 156 6.30 9.08 -17.43
C ILE A 156 5.94 10.51 -17.90
N ARG A 157 6.93 11.39 -18.06
CA ARG A 157 6.69 12.78 -18.49
C ARG A 157 6.33 12.91 -19.97
N THR A 158 6.96 12.11 -20.85
CA THR A 158 6.94 12.40 -22.30
C THR A 158 6.22 11.36 -23.15
N ARG A 159 6.17 10.09 -22.73
CA ARG A 159 5.58 9.03 -23.54
C ARG A 159 4.06 9.00 -23.37
N LEU A 160 3.37 8.72 -24.46
CA LEU A 160 1.94 8.36 -24.42
C LEU A 160 1.79 6.97 -23.82
N VAL A 161 0.61 6.70 -23.28
CA VAL A 161 0.26 5.37 -22.81
C VAL A 161 0.12 4.44 -24.02
N ASP A 162 0.86 3.34 -24.01
CA ASP A 162 0.74 2.29 -25.00
C ASP A 162 -0.17 1.18 -24.50
N PHE A 163 -1.03 0.68 -25.38
CA PHE A 163 -1.97 -0.38 -25.05
C PHE A 163 -1.62 -1.62 -25.86
N PRO A 164 -1.25 -2.74 -25.20
CA PRO A 164 -1.04 -4.02 -25.89
C PRO A 164 -2.26 -4.46 -26.70
N GLU A 165 -2.04 -5.19 -27.79
CA GLU A 165 -3.13 -5.78 -28.58
C GLU A 165 -3.87 -6.88 -27.81
N VAL A 166 -3.23 -7.51 -26.84
CA VAL A 166 -3.77 -8.57 -26.00
C VAL A 166 -3.42 -8.28 -24.53
N PRO A 167 -4.39 -8.36 -23.62
CA PRO A 167 -5.82 -8.55 -23.85
C PRO A 167 -6.46 -7.35 -24.55
N LYS A 168 -7.52 -7.59 -25.32
CA LYS A 168 -8.35 -6.49 -25.85
C LYS A 168 -9.21 -5.94 -24.72
N ILE A 169 -9.20 -4.63 -24.58
CA ILE A 169 -10.05 -3.89 -23.66
C ILE A 169 -11.09 -3.07 -24.41
N SER A 170 -12.19 -2.73 -23.75
CA SER A 170 -13.22 -1.85 -24.29
C SER A 170 -12.69 -0.43 -24.53
N GLU A 171 -13.30 0.30 -25.47
CA GLU A 171 -12.95 1.69 -25.74
C GLU A 171 -13.30 2.60 -24.55
N GLU A 172 -14.34 2.25 -23.80
CA GLU A 172 -14.74 2.94 -22.58
C GLU A 172 -13.63 2.85 -21.51
N LEU A 173 -13.10 1.64 -21.25
CA LEU A 173 -11.99 1.44 -20.32
C LEU A 173 -10.73 2.17 -20.78
N ARG A 174 -10.41 2.04 -22.07
CA ARG A 174 -9.27 2.72 -22.67
C ARG A 174 -9.35 4.24 -22.49
N THR A 175 -10.51 4.82 -22.74
CA THR A 175 -10.78 6.25 -22.59
C THR A 175 -10.63 6.69 -21.15
N LEU A 176 -11.18 5.92 -20.19
CA LEU A 176 -11.05 6.21 -18.76
C LEU A 176 -9.58 6.22 -18.33
N ILE A 177 -8.81 5.18 -18.68
CA ILE A 177 -7.38 5.12 -18.35
C ILE A 177 -6.63 6.33 -18.92
N LEU A 178 -6.90 6.73 -20.17
CA LEU A 178 -6.26 7.89 -20.78
C LEU A 178 -6.61 9.21 -20.09
N ARG A 179 -7.85 9.38 -19.64
CA ARG A 179 -8.28 10.57 -18.89
C ARG A 179 -7.64 10.63 -17.49
N MET A 180 -7.44 9.47 -16.84
CA MET A 180 -6.74 9.39 -15.55
C MET A 180 -5.23 9.60 -15.70
N LEU A 181 -4.64 9.17 -16.82
CA LEU A 181 -3.22 9.33 -17.14
C LEU A 181 -2.96 10.57 -18.02
N ASP A 182 -3.81 11.58 -17.95
CA ASP A 182 -3.54 12.88 -18.52
C ASP A 182 -2.32 13.51 -17.82
N LYS A 183 -1.33 13.91 -18.62
CA LYS A 183 -0.08 14.50 -18.12
C LYS A 183 -0.30 15.84 -17.42
N ASN A 184 -1.33 16.57 -17.82
CA ASN A 184 -1.70 17.83 -17.19
C ASN A 184 -2.66 17.57 -16.02
N PRO A 185 -2.27 17.82 -14.75
CA PRO A 185 -3.12 17.61 -13.60
C PRO A 185 -4.41 18.46 -13.61
N ASP A 186 -4.41 19.62 -14.30
CA ASP A 186 -5.57 20.51 -14.33
C ASP A 186 -6.69 20.00 -15.26
N SER A 187 -6.36 19.20 -16.28
CA SER A 187 -7.32 18.55 -17.18
C SER A 187 -7.54 17.07 -16.88
N ARG A 188 -6.78 16.54 -15.93
CA ARG A 188 -6.95 15.14 -15.48
C ARG A 188 -8.33 14.95 -14.85
N ILE A 189 -9.00 13.85 -15.20
CA ILE A 189 -10.31 13.49 -14.65
C ILE A 189 -10.31 13.50 -13.11
N THR A 190 -11.39 13.93 -12.51
CA THR A 190 -11.59 13.99 -11.04
C THR A 190 -12.39 12.79 -10.53
N ILE A 191 -12.34 12.51 -9.22
CA ILE A 191 -13.12 11.42 -8.61
C ILE A 191 -14.62 11.52 -8.89
N PRO A 192 -15.29 12.70 -8.76
CA PRO A 192 -16.70 12.82 -9.12
C PRO A 192 -17.00 12.46 -10.58
N GLU A 193 -16.12 12.82 -11.51
CA GLU A 193 -16.27 12.48 -12.93
C GLU A 193 -16.02 10.98 -13.19
N ILE A 194 -15.04 10.36 -12.49
CA ILE A 194 -14.79 8.91 -12.56
C ILE A 194 -16.01 8.12 -12.09
N LYS A 195 -16.68 8.55 -11.03
CA LYS A 195 -17.91 7.92 -10.52
C LYS A 195 -19.06 7.89 -11.55
N LEU A 196 -19.09 8.87 -12.45
CA LEU A 196 -20.10 8.97 -13.51
C LEU A 196 -19.65 8.35 -14.84
N ASP A 197 -18.40 7.85 -14.91
CA ASP A 197 -17.87 7.28 -16.13
C ASP A 197 -18.65 6.03 -16.58
N GLN A 198 -18.84 5.89 -17.89
CA GLN A 198 -19.66 4.82 -18.47
C GLN A 198 -19.10 3.44 -18.19
N TRP A 199 -17.77 3.29 -18.18
CA TRP A 199 -17.15 2.01 -17.85
C TRP A 199 -17.38 1.64 -16.38
N VAL A 200 -17.28 2.60 -15.47
CA VAL A 200 -17.45 2.41 -14.02
C VAL A 200 -18.92 2.03 -13.70
N THR A 201 -19.86 2.72 -14.36
CA THR A 201 -21.31 2.60 -14.10
C THR A 201 -22.02 1.62 -15.02
N GLN A 202 -21.31 0.91 -15.91
CA GLN A 202 -21.90 0.05 -16.95
C GLN A 202 -22.97 0.78 -17.78
N GLY A 203 -22.61 1.97 -18.30
CA GLY A 203 -23.54 2.79 -19.05
C GLY A 203 -24.67 3.39 -18.20
N GLY A 204 -24.44 3.55 -16.90
CA GLY A 204 -25.41 4.10 -15.95
C GLY A 204 -26.38 3.08 -15.35
N SER A 205 -26.25 1.79 -15.68
CA SER A 205 -27.11 0.74 -15.11
C SER A 205 -26.74 0.35 -13.68
N ASP A 206 -25.49 0.62 -13.27
CA ASP A 206 -24.97 0.30 -11.94
C ASP A 206 -24.19 1.51 -11.38
N PRO A 207 -24.89 2.56 -10.94
CA PRO A 207 -24.25 3.75 -10.38
C PRO A 207 -23.58 3.45 -9.04
N LEU A 208 -22.51 4.21 -8.73
CA LEU A 208 -21.92 4.23 -7.38
C LEU A 208 -22.78 5.10 -6.44
N PRO A 209 -22.79 4.81 -5.12
CA PRO A 209 -23.51 5.63 -4.14
C PRO A 209 -22.98 7.07 -4.14
N LEU A 210 -23.82 8.02 -3.78
CA LEU A 210 -23.43 9.42 -3.67
C LEU A 210 -22.43 9.59 -2.50
N GLU A 211 -21.59 10.64 -2.56
CA GLU A 211 -20.66 10.96 -1.49
C GLU A 211 -21.39 11.10 -0.14
N GLU A 212 -22.56 11.76 -0.13
CA GLU A 212 -23.39 11.98 1.06
C GLU A 212 -23.95 10.68 1.67
N GLU A 213 -24.08 9.62 0.87
CA GLU A 213 -24.64 8.34 1.31
C GLU A 213 -23.63 7.46 2.02
N HIS A 214 -22.32 7.60 1.71
CA HIS A 214 -21.28 6.72 2.27
C HIS A 214 -20.14 7.44 2.96
N CYS A 215 -20.05 8.77 2.85
CA CYS A 215 -19.05 9.57 3.54
C CYS A 215 -19.68 10.31 4.74
N SER A 216 -19.17 10.07 5.92
CA SER A 216 -19.48 10.82 7.13
C SER A 216 -18.20 11.38 7.72
N VAL A 217 -18.25 12.59 8.27
CA VAL A 217 -17.12 13.18 8.98
C VAL A 217 -16.88 12.38 10.26
N VAL A 218 -15.66 11.89 10.43
CA VAL A 218 -15.22 11.30 11.71
C VAL A 218 -14.50 12.39 12.48
N GLU A 219 -15.16 12.91 13.51
CA GLU A 219 -14.53 13.82 14.46
C GLU A 219 -13.77 12.98 15.49
N VAL A 220 -12.45 13.16 15.52
CA VAL A 220 -11.60 12.54 16.54
C VAL A 220 -11.54 13.48 17.74
N THR A 221 -12.10 13.04 18.87
CA THR A 221 -12.09 13.82 20.11
C THR A 221 -10.76 13.64 20.86
N GLU A 222 -10.46 14.58 21.78
CA GLU A 222 -9.31 14.47 22.68
C GLU A 222 -9.38 13.19 23.52
N GLU A 223 -10.57 12.75 23.88
CA GLU A 223 -10.81 11.48 24.59
C GLU A 223 -10.48 10.26 23.73
N ASP A 224 -10.80 10.28 22.43
CA ASP A 224 -10.43 9.22 21.49
C ASP A 224 -8.92 9.13 21.33
N ILE A 225 -8.22 10.28 21.27
CA ILE A 225 -6.77 10.33 21.22
C ILE A 225 -6.16 9.72 22.48
N GLN A 226 -6.64 10.10 23.67
CA GLN A 226 -6.14 9.59 24.94
C GLN A 226 -6.42 8.08 25.10
N ASN A 227 -7.54 7.59 24.57
CA ASN A 227 -7.94 6.19 24.64
C ASN A 227 -7.38 5.33 23.48
N SER A 228 -6.77 5.95 22.46
CA SER A 228 -6.26 5.25 21.29
C SER A 228 -5.05 4.36 21.59
N VAL A 229 -4.21 4.78 22.54
CA VAL A 229 -3.00 4.04 22.95
C VAL A 229 -3.30 3.29 24.23
N LYS A 230 -3.21 1.96 24.19
CA LYS A 230 -3.33 1.11 25.38
C LYS A 230 -1.93 0.69 25.85
N PHE A 231 -1.58 1.12 27.06
CA PHE A 231 -0.38 0.66 27.72
C PHE A 231 -0.55 -0.81 28.14
N VAL A 232 0.37 -1.66 27.72
CA VAL A 232 0.42 -3.05 28.10
C VAL A 232 1.67 -3.26 28.94
N PRO A 233 1.58 -3.76 30.18
CA PRO A 233 2.74 -3.91 31.08
C PRO A 233 3.83 -4.85 30.53
N SER A 234 3.51 -5.70 29.59
CA SER A 234 4.43 -6.53 28.82
C SER A 234 3.69 -7.14 27.64
N LEU A 235 3.92 -6.62 26.46
CA LEU A 235 3.30 -7.13 25.24
C LEU A 235 3.66 -8.60 24.99
N SER A 236 4.90 -8.97 25.27
CA SER A 236 5.39 -10.36 25.20
C SER A 236 4.59 -11.30 26.10
N ALA A 237 4.26 -10.87 27.32
CA ALA A 237 3.44 -11.67 28.24
C ALA A 237 1.99 -11.81 27.75
N VAL A 238 1.40 -10.77 27.19
CA VAL A 238 0.04 -10.79 26.63
C VAL A 238 -0.05 -11.70 25.42
N ILE A 239 0.93 -11.64 24.52
CA ILE A 239 1.02 -12.53 23.35
C ILE A 239 1.18 -13.98 23.82
N LEU A 240 2.05 -14.23 24.80
CA LEU A 240 2.26 -15.55 25.37
C LEU A 240 0.98 -16.10 26.02
N VAL A 241 0.29 -15.30 26.84
CA VAL A 241 -0.97 -15.69 27.48
C VAL A 241 -2.07 -15.95 26.44
N LYS A 242 -2.22 -15.11 25.41
CA LYS A 242 -3.17 -15.36 24.31
C LYS A 242 -2.82 -16.62 23.52
N ALA A 243 -1.53 -16.89 23.28
CA ALA A 243 -1.07 -18.12 22.64
C ALA A 243 -1.35 -19.36 23.51
N MET A 244 -1.15 -19.27 24.83
CA MET A 244 -1.48 -20.33 25.79
C MET A 244 -2.99 -20.57 25.89
N LEU A 245 -3.80 -19.53 25.91
CA LEU A 245 -5.26 -19.65 25.94
C LEU A 245 -5.82 -20.28 24.65
N ARG A 246 -5.24 -19.96 23.47
CA ARG A 246 -5.58 -20.65 22.21
C ARG A 246 -5.20 -22.14 22.23
N LYS A 247 -4.07 -22.52 22.86
CA LYS A 247 -3.67 -23.90 23.00
C LYS A 247 -4.51 -24.71 24.03
N ARG A 248 -5.07 -24.02 25.03
CA ARG A 248 -5.96 -24.68 26.02
C ARG A 248 -7.32 -25.09 25.48
N SER A 249 -7.71 -24.59 24.32
CA SER A 249 -8.98 -24.96 23.70
C SER A 249 -8.99 -26.37 23.09
N PHE A 250 -7.83 -27.00 22.85
CA PHE A 250 -7.75 -28.35 22.27
C PHE A 250 -6.42 -29.03 22.66
N SER A 251 -6.46 -29.85 23.70
CA SER A 251 -5.55 -30.92 24.08
C SER A 251 -4.78 -30.71 25.38
N ASN A 252 -4.75 -31.82 26.15
CA ASN A 252 -4.06 -32.03 27.39
C ASN A 252 -2.55 -31.75 27.25
N PRO A 253 -1.94 -30.84 28.04
CA PRO A 253 -0.53 -30.48 27.88
C PRO A 253 0.47 -31.58 28.30
N PHE A 254 0.01 -32.74 28.70
CA PHE A 254 0.85 -33.88 29.17
C PHE A 254 0.87 -35.07 28.20
N GLU A 255 0.20 -35.01 27.05
CA GLU A 255 0.36 -36.04 26.03
C GLU A 255 1.51 -35.68 25.08
N CYS A 256 2.63 -36.39 25.23
CA CYS A 256 3.72 -36.39 24.24
C CYS A 256 3.22 -37.00 22.93
N PRO A 257 3.18 -36.28 21.80
CA PRO A 257 2.91 -36.88 20.51
C PRO A 257 4.12 -37.71 20.07
N SER A 258 3.91 -39.00 19.90
CA SER A 258 4.83 -39.90 19.22
C SER A 258 5.14 -39.34 17.82
N ARG A 259 6.42 -39.39 17.45
CA ARG A 259 7.00 -39.07 16.15
C ARG A 259 6.07 -39.40 14.99
N ARG A 260 5.66 -38.38 14.25
CA ARG A 260 5.39 -38.48 12.79
C ARG A 260 5.57 -37.12 12.10
N GLU A 261 6.53 -37.17 11.17
CA GLU A 261 6.70 -36.40 9.95
C GLU A 261 6.80 -34.85 10.05
N GLU A 262 8.04 -34.42 9.90
CA GLU A 262 8.47 -33.10 9.58
C GLU A 262 7.78 -32.58 8.30
N ARG A 263 6.95 -31.56 8.43
CA ARG A 263 6.70 -30.62 7.35
C ARG A 263 7.26 -29.26 7.77
N SER A 264 8.25 -28.87 7.02
CA SER A 264 8.93 -27.60 7.05
C SER A 264 7.94 -26.44 7.12
N MET A 265 7.91 -25.75 8.24
CA MET A 265 7.33 -24.42 8.37
C MET A 265 8.50 -23.46 8.54
N SER A 266 8.72 -22.62 7.52
CA SER A 266 9.67 -21.52 7.59
C SER A 266 9.20 -20.49 8.62
N ALA A 267 9.90 -20.42 9.74
CA ALA A 267 9.76 -19.35 10.70
C ALA A 267 10.71 -18.19 10.35
N PRO A 268 10.31 -16.93 10.56
CA PRO A 268 11.25 -15.81 10.46
C PRO A 268 12.28 -15.90 11.58
N GLY A 269 13.51 -15.55 11.24
CA GLY A 269 14.76 -15.77 11.94
C GLY A 269 14.73 -15.63 13.46
N SER A 270 15.17 -16.66 14.11
CA SER A 270 15.46 -16.69 15.54
C SER A 270 16.81 -16.04 15.83
N LEU A 271 16.81 -15.06 16.72
CA LEU A 271 17.99 -14.57 17.40
C LEU A 271 18.52 -15.69 18.33
N LEU A 272 19.61 -16.31 17.95
CA LEU A 272 20.37 -17.21 18.81
C LEU A 272 21.37 -16.41 19.64
N ILE A 273 21.08 -16.23 20.93
CA ILE A 273 22.06 -15.90 21.94
C ILE A 273 22.85 -17.18 22.24
N LYS A 274 24.10 -17.22 21.80
CA LYS A 274 25.07 -18.22 22.29
C LYS A 274 25.84 -17.64 23.46
N GLY A 275 25.60 -18.21 24.62
CA GLY A 275 26.45 -18.03 25.79
C GLY A 275 27.84 -18.62 25.57
N SER A 276 28.79 -17.86 26.06
CA SER A 276 30.24 -18.11 26.04
C SER A 276 30.66 -19.15 27.06
N THR A 277 31.58 -20.03 26.68
CA THR A 277 32.66 -20.47 27.56
C THR A 277 33.93 -20.76 26.74
N GLY A 278 34.97 -20.01 27.07
CA GLY A 278 36.38 -20.37 27.31
C GLY A 278 37.26 -20.77 26.13
N ASP A 279 38.24 -20.07 25.84
CA ASP A 279 39.67 -20.22 26.06
C ASP A 279 40.53 -19.59 24.94
N GLY A 280 41.35 -18.67 25.35
CA GLY A 280 42.76 -18.33 25.12
C GLY A 280 43.34 -18.11 23.71
N PRO A 281 44.44 -17.37 23.61
CA PRO A 281 44.72 -16.42 22.56
C PRO A 281 45.70 -16.93 21.48
N ARG A 282 45.69 -16.33 20.28
CA ARG A 282 46.89 -16.21 19.41
C ARG A 282 46.86 -14.92 18.60
N GLU A 283 47.92 -14.19 18.79
CA GLU A 283 48.41 -13.06 18.01
C GLU A 283 48.66 -13.42 16.55
N GLY A 284 48.56 -12.43 15.66
CA GLY A 284 48.97 -12.51 14.27
C GLY A 284 48.59 -11.26 13.47
N GLU A 285 49.48 -10.27 13.57
CA GLU A 285 49.96 -9.34 12.54
C GLU A 285 49.00 -8.60 11.64
N LEU A 286 49.03 -7.28 11.84
CA LEU A 286 48.62 -6.20 10.91
C LEU A 286 49.64 -6.11 9.76
N GLU A 287 49.17 -6.08 8.53
CA GLU A 287 49.93 -5.50 7.41
C GLU A 287 49.23 -4.24 6.93
N ASP A 288 49.99 -3.16 7.03
CA ASP A 288 49.73 -1.84 6.45
C ASP A 288 49.78 -1.93 4.92
N LEU A 289 48.79 -1.37 4.23
CA LEU A 289 48.93 -1.03 2.81
C LEU A 289 48.77 0.49 2.63
N HIS A 290 49.85 1.06 2.19
CA HIS A 290 50.10 2.45 1.84
C HIS A 290 49.14 3.00 0.77
N GLU A 291 48.79 4.26 0.98
CA GLU A 291 48.32 5.21 -0.03
C GLU A 291 49.37 5.49 -1.09
N ASP A 292 49.01 5.48 -2.35
CA ASP A 292 49.74 6.15 -3.43
C ASP A 292 48.77 6.99 -4.27
N GLU A 293 48.91 8.33 -4.12
CA GLU A 293 48.43 9.31 -5.11
C GLU A 293 49.39 9.35 -6.31
N PRO A 294 48.90 9.75 -7.47
CA PRO A 294 49.70 10.54 -8.39
C PRO A 294 49.03 11.82 -8.86
N SER A 295 49.71 12.90 -8.64
CA SER A 295 49.69 14.13 -9.46
C SER A 295 50.85 14.06 -10.50
N PRO A 296 50.88 14.94 -11.48
CA PRO A 296 50.16 16.17 -11.83
C PRO A 296 49.23 16.09 -13.02
#